data_3b94357c774d68311bf4edc9788ca5f1
#
_entry.id   3b94357c774d68311bf4edc9788ca5f1
#
_cell.length_a   1.000
_cell.length_b   1.000
_cell.length_c   1.000
_cell.angle_alpha   90.00
_cell.angle_beta   90.00
_cell.angle_gamma   90.00
#
_symmetry.space_group_name_H-M   'P 1'
#
loop_
_entity.id
_entity.type
_entity.pdbx_description
1 polymer ?
#
loop_
_entity_poly.entity_id
_entity_poly.type
_entity_poly.pdbx_seq_one_letter_code
_entity_poly.pdbx_strand_id
1 'polypeptide(L)'
;MQAEVALDARLVGDLAAVEAQASTAAQLARQATGGDLDAFEELIRRLQRRVYGFAYQHLRDSYEAHDLAQEIFVKLYRNLGRYDSTRPFEPWFWKLAANTTINYRRKRIPMPAELSDDSAGETQNPQHDPALLEALGQLDPAYRLPILLHYYADLSLEQVGHSLDLSVAAVKSRLHRARAQLRNALAEMDE
;
A
#
# COMPACT_ATOMS: atom_id res chain seq x y z
N MET A 1 2.60 20.52 16.67
CA MET A 1 1.63 21.10 15.72
C MET A 1 2.24 21.32 14.32
N GLN A 2 3.38 22.04 14.15
CA GLN A 2 4.03 22.22 12.84
C GLN A 2 4.57 20.90 12.23
N ALA A 3 5.18 20.02 13.04
CA ALA A 3 5.69 18.72 12.58
C ALA A 3 4.58 17.74 12.18
N GLU A 4 3.41 17.84 12.80
CA GLU A 4 2.24 17.00 12.47
C GLU A 4 1.63 17.43 11.13
N VAL A 5 1.56 18.74 10.89
CA VAL A 5 1.10 19.31 9.61
C VAL A 5 2.09 18.98 8.49
N ALA A 6 3.41 18.99 8.77
CA ALA A 6 4.44 18.66 7.77
C ALA A 6 4.44 17.17 7.41
N LEU A 7 4.20 16.27 8.39
CA LEU A 7 4.08 14.84 8.14
C LEU A 7 2.81 14.54 7.34
N ASP A 8 1.68 15.14 7.72
CA ASP A 8 0.42 15.00 6.98
C ASP A 8 0.57 15.58 5.55
N ALA A 9 1.26 16.70 5.37
CA ALA A 9 1.56 17.27 4.05
C ALA A 9 2.46 16.39 3.19
N ARG A 10 3.48 15.75 3.79
CA ARG A 10 4.34 14.78 3.08
C ARG A 10 3.59 13.51 2.68
N LEU A 11 2.69 13.03 3.55
CA LEU A 11 1.83 11.88 3.27
C LEU A 11 0.73 12.22 2.25
N VAL A 12 0.21 13.46 2.25
CA VAL A 12 -0.88 13.94 1.35
C VAL A 12 -0.33 14.41 -0.01
N GLY A 13 0.92 14.86 -0.10
CA GLY A 13 1.53 15.32 -1.36
C GLY A 13 1.52 14.26 -2.47
N ASP A 14 1.59 12.97 -2.11
CA ASP A 14 1.43 11.85 -3.04
C ASP A 14 -0.04 11.60 -3.47
N LEU A 15 -1.02 12.18 -2.77
CA LEU A 15 -2.45 11.87 -2.97
C LEU A 15 -3.04 12.56 -4.19
N ALA A 16 -2.64 13.80 -4.50
CA ALA A 16 -3.19 14.55 -5.63
C ALA A 16 -2.86 13.91 -7.00
N ALA A 17 -1.72 13.23 -7.11
CA ALA A 17 -1.36 12.45 -8.31
C ALA A 17 -2.19 11.14 -8.43
N VAL A 18 -2.74 10.66 -7.31
CA VAL A 18 -3.53 9.43 -7.23
C VAL A 18 -4.96 9.65 -7.71
N GLU A 19 -5.58 10.80 -7.42
CA GLU A 19 -6.97 11.09 -7.80
C GLU A 19 -7.19 11.17 -9.31
N ALA A 20 -6.26 11.76 -10.06
CA ALA A 20 -6.36 11.83 -11.52
C ALA A 20 -6.26 10.45 -12.22
N GLN A 21 -5.63 9.46 -11.56
CA GLN A 21 -5.49 8.09 -12.06
C GLN A 21 -6.65 7.17 -11.65
N ALA A 22 -7.32 7.44 -10.54
CA ALA A 22 -8.38 6.59 -10.00
C ALA A 22 -9.58 6.45 -10.95
N SER A 23 -10.02 7.54 -11.58
CA SER A 23 -11.14 7.54 -12.56
C SER A 23 -10.85 6.62 -13.75
N THR A 24 -9.60 6.61 -14.22
CA THR A 24 -9.19 5.82 -15.38
C THR A 24 -9.00 4.34 -15.03
N ALA A 25 -8.51 4.02 -13.82
CA ALA A 25 -8.39 2.64 -13.36
C ALA A 25 -9.77 1.98 -13.20
N ALA A 26 -10.77 2.71 -12.71
CA ALA A 26 -12.14 2.22 -12.61
C ALA A 26 -12.79 1.95 -13.98
N GLN A 27 -12.48 2.75 -15.00
CA GLN A 27 -12.96 2.51 -16.37
C GLN A 27 -12.33 1.25 -16.95
N LEU A 28 -11.01 1.10 -16.84
CA LEU A 28 -10.28 -0.08 -17.29
C LEU A 28 -10.76 -1.36 -16.59
N ALA A 29 -10.98 -1.28 -15.28
CA ALA A 29 -11.52 -2.41 -14.53
C ALA A 29 -12.91 -2.85 -15.02
N ARG A 30 -13.79 -1.89 -15.36
CA ARG A 30 -15.10 -2.19 -15.95
C ARG A 30 -14.99 -2.88 -17.32
N GLN A 31 -14.13 -2.38 -18.21
CA GLN A 31 -13.88 -2.98 -19.53
C GLN A 31 -13.31 -4.40 -19.38
N ALA A 32 -12.32 -4.56 -18.51
CA ALA A 32 -11.68 -5.83 -18.23
C ALA A 32 -12.67 -6.86 -17.60
N THR A 33 -13.64 -6.42 -16.78
CA THR A 33 -14.72 -7.28 -16.27
C THR A 33 -15.59 -7.80 -17.42
N GLY A 34 -15.72 -7.04 -18.51
CA GLY A 34 -16.41 -7.46 -19.74
C GLY A 34 -15.59 -8.40 -20.64
N GLY A 35 -14.37 -8.77 -20.24
CA GLY A 35 -13.50 -9.67 -21.00
C GLY A 35 -12.48 -8.98 -21.89
N ASP A 36 -12.34 -7.66 -21.80
CA ASP A 36 -11.34 -6.88 -22.54
C ASP A 36 -9.95 -7.08 -21.91
N LEU A 37 -9.12 -7.90 -22.59
CA LEU A 37 -7.76 -8.21 -22.13
C LEU A 37 -6.80 -7.01 -22.26
N ASP A 38 -6.98 -6.17 -23.29
CA ASP A 38 -6.14 -4.97 -23.49
C ASP A 38 -6.40 -3.96 -22.34
N ALA A 39 -7.66 -3.79 -21.95
CA ALA A 39 -8.02 -2.99 -20.79
C ALA A 39 -7.44 -3.55 -19.49
N PHE A 40 -7.38 -4.88 -19.34
CA PHE A 40 -6.76 -5.51 -18.18
C PHE A 40 -5.23 -5.28 -18.16
N GLU A 41 -4.57 -5.43 -19.29
CA GLU A 41 -3.12 -5.16 -19.41
C GLU A 41 -2.79 -3.70 -19.06
N GLU A 42 -3.56 -2.76 -19.58
CA GLU A 42 -3.40 -1.34 -19.26
C GLU A 42 -3.66 -1.07 -17.76
N LEU A 43 -4.64 -1.72 -17.17
CA LEU A 43 -4.91 -1.63 -15.73
C LEU A 43 -3.71 -2.10 -14.91
N ILE A 44 -3.10 -3.25 -15.27
CA ILE A 44 -1.89 -3.75 -14.61
C ILE A 44 -0.77 -2.72 -14.77
N ARG A 45 -0.52 -2.20 -15.97
CA ARG A 45 0.54 -1.24 -16.26
C ARG A 45 0.43 0.01 -15.37
N ARG A 46 -0.79 0.48 -15.11
CA ARG A 46 -1.04 1.63 -14.23
C ARG A 46 -0.87 1.33 -12.75
N LEU A 47 -1.25 0.12 -12.34
CA LEU A 47 -1.20 -0.28 -10.93
C LEU A 47 0.17 -0.82 -10.51
N GLN A 48 0.97 -1.37 -11.42
CA GLN A 48 2.18 -2.13 -11.09
C GLN A 48 3.15 -1.37 -10.20
N ARG A 49 3.39 -0.09 -10.49
CA ARG A 49 4.30 0.75 -9.70
C ARG A 49 3.79 0.98 -8.28
N ARG A 50 2.50 1.26 -8.14
CA ARG A 50 1.85 1.44 -6.83
C ARG A 50 1.80 0.15 -6.03
N VAL A 51 1.45 -0.96 -6.68
CA VAL A 51 1.39 -2.28 -6.04
C VAL A 51 2.77 -2.73 -5.57
N TYR A 52 3.79 -2.60 -6.43
CA TYR A 52 5.16 -2.91 -6.05
C TYR A 52 5.64 -2.02 -4.90
N GLY A 53 5.43 -0.71 -4.99
CA GLY A 53 5.78 0.23 -3.92
C GLY A 53 5.09 -0.12 -2.60
N PHE A 54 3.79 -0.43 -2.61
CA PHE A 54 3.06 -0.89 -1.44
C PHE A 54 3.67 -2.18 -0.85
N ALA A 55 3.96 -3.18 -1.70
CA ALA A 55 4.55 -4.44 -1.28
C ALA A 55 5.95 -4.21 -0.68
N TYR A 56 6.79 -3.41 -1.34
CA TYR A 56 8.14 -3.09 -0.88
C TYR A 56 8.13 -2.31 0.44
N GLN A 57 7.25 -1.30 0.57
CA GLN A 57 7.08 -0.57 1.82
C GLN A 57 6.68 -1.48 2.98
N HIS A 58 5.91 -2.54 2.68
CA HIS A 58 5.47 -3.47 3.70
C HIS A 58 6.51 -4.53 4.07
N LEU A 59 7.22 -5.10 3.08
CA LEU A 59 8.11 -6.26 3.25
C LEU A 59 9.58 -5.86 3.42
N ARG A 60 10.02 -4.74 2.81
CA ARG A 60 11.41 -4.25 2.81
C ARG A 60 12.42 -5.21 2.17
N ASP A 61 11.93 -6.11 1.34
CA ASP A 61 12.69 -7.05 0.54
C ASP A 61 12.19 -6.97 -0.90
N SER A 62 13.10 -6.78 -1.86
CA SER A 62 12.74 -6.56 -3.26
C SER A 62 12.20 -7.81 -3.93
N TYR A 63 12.73 -8.99 -3.61
CA TYR A 63 12.27 -10.26 -4.16
C TYR A 63 10.87 -10.58 -3.63
N GLU A 64 10.68 -10.47 -2.32
CA GLU A 64 9.41 -10.66 -1.65
C GLU A 64 8.35 -9.67 -2.15
N ALA A 65 8.75 -8.41 -2.40
CA ALA A 65 7.85 -7.40 -2.93
C ALA A 65 7.39 -7.72 -4.36
N HIS A 66 8.28 -8.25 -5.20
CA HIS A 66 7.91 -8.72 -6.54
C HIS A 66 6.95 -9.90 -6.46
N ASP A 67 7.23 -10.90 -5.63
CA ASP A 67 6.37 -12.07 -5.46
C ASP A 67 4.98 -11.68 -4.94
N LEU A 68 4.92 -10.80 -3.94
CA LEU A 68 3.67 -10.29 -3.41
C LEU A 68 2.89 -9.49 -4.46
N ALA A 69 3.56 -8.63 -5.22
CA ALA A 69 2.93 -7.86 -6.29
C ALA A 69 2.33 -8.78 -7.36
N GLN A 70 3.05 -9.82 -7.77
CA GLN A 70 2.53 -10.83 -8.69
C GLN A 70 1.32 -11.56 -8.10
N GLU A 71 1.37 -11.99 -6.82
CA GLU A 71 0.24 -12.65 -6.18
C GLU A 71 -1.00 -11.73 -6.12
N ILE A 72 -0.81 -10.43 -5.88
CA ILE A 72 -1.89 -9.43 -5.91
C ILE A 72 -2.54 -9.37 -7.32
N PHE A 73 -1.73 -9.31 -8.39
CA PHE A 73 -2.26 -9.26 -9.76
C PHE A 73 -2.94 -10.56 -10.19
N VAL A 74 -2.41 -11.72 -9.82
CA VAL A 74 -3.07 -13.00 -10.04
C VAL A 74 -4.43 -13.04 -9.34
N LYS A 75 -4.51 -12.53 -8.11
CA LYS A 75 -5.78 -12.45 -7.38
C LYS A 75 -6.72 -11.41 -7.96
N LEU A 76 -6.19 -10.27 -8.44
CA LEU A 76 -6.99 -9.29 -9.17
C LEU A 76 -7.67 -9.95 -10.38
N TYR A 77 -6.91 -10.65 -11.22
CA TYR A 77 -7.43 -11.34 -12.39
C TYR A 77 -8.55 -12.33 -12.03
N ARG A 78 -8.29 -13.20 -11.04
CA ARG A 78 -9.24 -14.24 -10.60
C ARG A 78 -10.52 -13.70 -9.95
N ASN A 79 -10.47 -12.51 -9.40
CA ASN A 79 -11.59 -11.91 -8.68
C ASN A 79 -12.24 -10.74 -9.42
N LEU A 80 -11.72 -10.34 -10.57
CA LEU A 80 -12.23 -9.18 -11.31
C LEU A 80 -13.71 -9.34 -11.69
N GLY A 81 -14.14 -10.55 -12.06
CA GLY A 81 -15.55 -10.86 -12.31
C GLY A 81 -16.49 -10.73 -11.09
N ARG A 82 -15.94 -10.57 -9.88
CA ARG A 82 -16.70 -10.29 -8.65
C ARG A 82 -16.73 -8.80 -8.29
N TYR A 83 -16.02 -7.99 -9.05
CA TYR A 83 -16.02 -6.55 -8.86
C TYR A 83 -17.37 -5.96 -9.29
N ASP A 84 -18.03 -5.32 -8.33
CA ASP A 84 -19.26 -4.56 -8.59
C ASP A 84 -18.87 -3.19 -9.18
N SER A 85 -19.07 -3.04 -10.49
CA SER A 85 -18.70 -1.83 -11.23
C SER A 85 -19.51 -0.57 -10.84
N THR A 86 -20.55 -0.71 -10.01
CA THR A 86 -21.30 0.41 -9.43
C THR A 86 -20.58 1.05 -8.25
N ARG A 87 -19.56 0.38 -7.72
CA ARG A 87 -18.75 0.83 -6.58
C ARG A 87 -17.38 1.35 -7.02
N PRO A 88 -16.73 2.23 -6.24
CA PRO A 88 -15.37 2.65 -6.52
C PRO A 88 -14.40 1.47 -6.57
N PHE A 89 -13.54 1.44 -7.60
CA PHE A 89 -12.58 0.37 -7.83
C PHE A 89 -11.47 0.34 -6.76
N GLU A 90 -10.91 1.50 -6.44
CA GLU A 90 -9.75 1.62 -5.56
C GLU A 90 -9.96 0.96 -4.18
N PRO A 91 -11.04 1.23 -3.42
CA PRO A 91 -11.27 0.58 -2.14
C PRO A 91 -11.41 -0.93 -2.24
N TRP A 92 -12.06 -1.42 -3.29
CA TRP A 92 -12.20 -2.86 -3.53
C TRP A 92 -10.84 -3.51 -3.85
N PHE A 93 -10.07 -2.88 -4.73
CA PHE A 93 -8.74 -3.37 -5.12
C PHE A 93 -7.77 -3.38 -3.93
N TRP A 94 -7.68 -2.30 -3.16
CA TRP A 94 -6.76 -2.22 -2.02
C TRP A 94 -7.18 -3.14 -0.88
N LYS A 95 -8.46 -3.42 -0.70
CA LYS A 95 -8.92 -4.48 0.20
C LYS A 95 -8.40 -5.86 -0.24
N LEU A 96 -8.48 -6.16 -1.53
CA LEU A 96 -7.92 -7.38 -2.09
C LEU A 96 -6.41 -7.45 -1.88
N ALA A 97 -5.68 -6.37 -2.14
CA ALA A 97 -4.23 -6.26 -1.93
C ALA A 97 -3.85 -6.45 -0.45
N ALA A 98 -4.54 -5.78 0.48
CA ALA A 98 -4.31 -5.92 1.92
C ALA A 98 -4.52 -7.35 2.41
N ASN A 99 -5.64 -7.98 2.01
CA ASN A 99 -5.92 -9.36 2.36
C ASN A 99 -4.88 -10.34 1.78
N THR A 100 -4.37 -10.05 0.57
CA THR A 100 -3.30 -10.83 -0.05
C THR A 100 -2.02 -10.71 0.76
N THR A 101 -1.66 -9.51 1.15
CA THR A 101 -0.48 -9.20 1.97
C THR A 101 -0.51 -9.90 3.33
N ILE A 102 -1.64 -9.85 4.03
CA ILE A 102 -1.82 -10.54 5.31
C ILE A 102 -1.63 -12.06 5.13
N ASN A 103 -2.25 -12.63 4.09
CA ASN A 103 -2.17 -14.06 3.82
C ASN A 103 -0.77 -14.50 3.34
N TYR A 104 -0.07 -13.65 2.58
CA TYR A 104 1.30 -13.89 2.14
C TYR A 104 2.23 -14.09 3.33
N ARG A 105 2.18 -13.21 4.33
CA ARG A 105 2.96 -13.35 5.56
C ARG A 105 2.59 -14.57 6.39
N ARG A 106 1.32 -14.93 6.44
CA ARG A 106 0.85 -16.12 7.20
C ARG A 106 1.32 -17.44 6.60
N LYS A 107 1.53 -17.51 5.28
CA LYS A 107 2.03 -18.71 4.58
C LYS A 107 3.53 -18.92 4.78
N ARG A 108 4.27 -17.86 5.00
CA ARG A 108 5.71 -17.92 5.32
C ARG A 108 5.86 -18.01 6.84
N ILE A 109 5.93 -19.24 7.37
CA ILE A 109 6.35 -19.52 8.76
C ILE A 109 7.74 -18.91 8.95
N PRO A 110 8.02 -18.26 10.10
CA PRO A 110 9.26 -17.51 10.26
C PRO A 110 10.48 -18.44 10.21
N MET A 111 11.24 -18.38 9.14
CA MET A 111 12.67 -18.57 9.27
C MET A 111 13.23 -17.32 9.96
N PRO A 112 14.19 -17.48 10.91
CA PRO A 112 14.85 -16.34 11.51
C PRO A 112 15.34 -15.45 10.37
N ALA A 113 15.00 -14.16 10.41
CA ALA A 113 15.50 -13.20 9.46
C ALA A 113 17.02 -13.13 9.63
N GLU A 114 17.75 -13.86 8.83
CA GLU A 114 19.09 -13.44 8.45
C GLU A 114 18.87 -12.14 7.68
N LEU A 115 19.39 -11.07 8.26
CA LEU A 115 19.44 -9.74 7.66
C LEU A 115 20.11 -9.90 6.29
N SER A 116 19.33 -10.06 5.24
CA SER A 116 19.81 -9.86 3.89
C SER A 116 19.94 -8.36 3.69
N ASP A 117 21.15 -7.90 4.01
CA ASP A 117 21.68 -6.61 3.62
C ASP A 117 21.90 -6.69 2.11
N ASP A 118 20.86 -6.45 1.32
CA ASP A 118 21.05 -6.40 -0.11
C ASP A 118 20.07 -5.45 -0.80
N SER A 119 20.71 -4.39 -1.22
CA SER A 119 20.46 -3.64 -2.45
C SER A 119 19.05 -3.07 -2.60
N ALA A 120 18.90 -1.86 -2.18
CA ALA A 120 18.04 -0.89 -2.82
C ALA A 120 18.16 -1.02 -4.35
N GLY A 121 17.40 -1.90 -4.94
CA GLY A 121 17.07 -1.83 -6.36
C GLY A 121 16.47 -0.45 -6.55
N GLU A 122 17.18 0.42 -7.24
CA GLU A 122 16.82 1.78 -7.55
C GLU A 122 15.49 1.85 -8.28
N THR A 123 14.40 1.76 -7.57
CA THR A 123 13.18 2.42 -8.01
C THR A 123 13.24 3.84 -7.50
N GLN A 124 14.06 4.65 -8.15
CA GLN A 124 14.04 6.10 -8.00
C GLN A 124 12.65 6.59 -8.46
N ASN A 125 11.71 6.59 -7.54
CA ASN A 125 10.55 7.45 -7.66
C ASN A 125 10.98 8.81 -7.07
N PRO A 126 11.18 9.86 -7.89
CA PRO A 126 11.68 11.15 -7.42
C PRO A 126 10.75 11.88 -6.43
N GLN A 127 9.62 11.29 -6.08
CA GLN A 127 8.60 11.87 -5.19
C GLN A 127 8.59 11.28 -3.77
N HIS A 128 9.46 10.32 -3.44
CA HIS A 128 9.49 9.72 -2.10
C HIS A 128 10.70 10.24 -1.32
N ASP A 129 10.42 10.81 -0.16
CA ASP A 129 11.44 11.20 0.82
C ASP A 129 12.16 9.93 1.35
N PRO A 130 13.48 9.74 1.11
CA PRO A 130 14.19 8.55 1.55
C PRO A 130 14.11 8.34 3.06
N ALA A 131 14.12 9.42 3.86
CA ALA A 131 14.01 9.35 5.32
C ALA A 131 12.63 8.80 5.74
N LEU A 132 11.55 9.25 5.08
CA LEU A 132 10.21 8.70 5.33
C LEU A 132 10.12 7.22 4.97
N LEU A 133 10.74 6.81 3.87
CA LEU A 133 10.80 5.39 3.48
C LEU A 133 11.49 4.54 4.52
N GLU A 134 12.63 5.02 5.02
CA GLU A 134 13.38 4.33 6.06
C GLU A 134 12.59 4.26 7.38
N ALA A 135 12.01 5.37 7.83
CA ALA A 135 11.16 5.42 9.01
C ALA A 135 9.94 4.49 8.91
N LEU A 136 9.29 4.40 7.74
CA LEU A 136 8.23 3.42 7.47
C LEU A 136 8.74 1.98 7.59
N GLY A 137 9.98 1.72 7.16
CA GLY A 137 10.63 0.43 7.30
C GLY A 137 10.85 -0.01 8.75
N GLN A 138 11.07 0.93 9.66
CA GLN A 138 11.28 0.67 11.09
C GLN A 138 9.97 0.46 11.85
N LEU A 139 8.81 0.82 11.29
CA LEU A 139 7.52 0.59 11.93
C LEU A 139 7.22 -0.90 12.15
N ASP A 140 6.64 -1.22 13.30
CA ASP A 140 6.02 -2.54 13.50
C ASP A 140 4.98 -2.80 12.38
N PRO A 141 4.98 -4.01 11.78
CA PRO A 141 4.02 -4.37 10.73
C PRO A 141 2.56 -4.15 11.09
N ALA A 142 2.20 -4.27 12.38
CA ALA A 142 0.85 -4.01 12.88
C ALA A 142 0.43 -2.54 12.73
N TYR A 143 1.38 -1.62 12.67
CA TYR A 143 1.16 -0.18 12.45
C TYR A 143 1.43 0.24 11.02
N ARG A 144 2.37 -0.42 10.33
CA ARG A 144 2.76 -0.11 8.95
C ARG A 144 1.61 -0.33 7.97
N LEU A 145 0.92 -1.48 8.04
CA LEU A 145 -0.15 -1.78 7.09
C LEU A 145 -1.34 -0.80 7.19
N PRO A 146 -1.88 -0.44 8.37
CA PRO A 146 -2.89 0.60 8.47
C PRO A 146 -2.47 1.96 7.89
N ILE A 147 -1.21 2.38 8.10
CA ILE A 147 -0.69 3.63 7.55
C ILE A 147 -0.64 3.58 6.03
N LEU A 148 -0.11 2.50 5.44
CA LEU A 148 -0.05 2.33 3.99
C LEU A 148 -1.45 2.31 3.36
N LEU A 149 -2.42 1.65 3.99
CA LEU A 149 -3.78 1.61 3.47
C LEU A 149 -4.47 2.97 3.56
N HIS A 150 -4.23 3.73 4.63
CA HIS A 150 -4.89 5.02 4.82
C HIS A 150 -4.25 6.12 3.97
N TYR A 151 -2.91 6.24 4.00
CA TYR A 151 -2.22 7.36 3.36
C TYR A 151 -1.71 7.04 1.96
N TYR A 152 -1.29 5.80 1.68
CA TYR A 152 -0.79 5.42 0.36
C TYR A 152 -1.90 4.93 -0.58
N ALA A 153 -2.88 4.21 -0.04
CA ALA A 153 -3.99 3.66 -0.79
C ALA A 153 -5.27 4.51 -0.70
N ASP A 154 -5.26 5.62 0.05
CA ASP A 154 -6.37 6.58 0.23
C ASP A 154 -7.67 5.93 0.73
N LEU A 155 -7.55 4.96 1.62
CA LEU A 155 -8.73 4.34 2.21
C LEU A 155 -9.25 5.11 3.42
N SER A 156 -10.58 5.24 3.55
CA SER A 156 -11.20 5.78 4.76
C SER A 156 -10.91 4.88 5.98
N LEU A 157 -11.05 5.43 7.18
CA LEU A 157 -10.82 4.65 8.41
C LEU A 157 -11.74 3.42 8.50
N GLU A 158 -12.96 3.53 8.01
CA GLU A 158 -13.92 2.43 7.92
C GLU A 158 -13.46 1.36 6.92
N GLN A 159 -12.94 1.78 5.76
CA GLN A 159 -12.41 0.88 4.74
C GLN A 159 -11.17 0.17 5.21
N VAL A 160 -10.26 0.86 5.89
CA VAL A 160 -9.08 0.26 6.54
C VAL A 160 -9.51 -0.76 7.59
N GLY A 161 -10.47 -0.40 8.46
CA GLY A 161 -11.02 -1.29 9.47
C GLY A 161 -11.63 -2.55 8.85
N HIS A 162 -12.44 -2.38 7.80
CA HIS A 162 -13.02 -3.50 7.08
C HIS A 162 -11.98 -4.38 6.37
N SER A 163 -10.89 -3.80 5.89
CA SER A 163 -9.81 -4.56 5.21
C SER A 163 -8.95 -5.37 6.17
N LEU A 164 -8.83 -4.92 7.42
CA LEU A 164 -7.95 -5.50 8.43
C LEU A 164 -8.70 -6.24 9.55
N ASP A 165 -10.01 -6.34 9.46
CA ASP A 165 -10.90 -6.86 10.52
C ASP A 165 -10.72 -6.14 11.86
N LEU A 166 -10.63 -4.79 11.80
CA LEU A 166 -10.44 -3.91 12.94
C LEU A 166 -11.62 -2.96 13.11
N SER A 167 -11.92 -2.61 14.37
CA SER A 167 -12.83 -1.49 14.64
C SER A 167 -12.18 -0.17 14.21
N VAL A 168 -13.00 0.83 13.86
CA VAL A 168 -12.51 2.18 13.53
C VAL A 168 -11.69 2.79 14.67
N ALA A 169 -12.08 2.53 15.92
CA ALA A 169 -11.33 2.95 17.10
C ALA A 169 -9.93 2.32 17.14
N ALA A 170 -9.82 1.03 16.81
CA ALA A 170 -8.54 0.34 16.75
C ALA A 170 -7.67 0.87 15.59
N VAL A 171 -8.25 1.18 14.44
CA VAL A 171 -7.55 1.83 13.32
C VAL A 171 -7.00 3.18 13.74
N LYS A 172 -7.84 4.06 14.34
CA LYS A 172 -7.40 5.37 14.86
C LYS A 172 -6.25 5.25 15.84
N SER A 173 -6.34 4.30 16.78
CA SER A 173 -5.27 4.05 17.76
C SER A 173 -3.96 3.61 17.09
N ARG A 174 -4.03 2.70 16.10
CA ARG A 174 -2.85 2.23 15.35
C ARG A 174 -2.23 3.35 14.52
N LEU A 175 -3.03 4.15 13.83
CA LEU A 175 -2.54 5.31 13.08
C LEU A 175 -1.90 6.35 13.99
N HIS A 176 -2.48 6.61 15.16
CA HIS A 176 -1.89 7.54 16.13
C HIS A 176 -0.51 7.06 16.60
N ARG A 177 -0.37 5.79 16.97
CA ARG A 177 0.91 5.20 17.39
C ARG A 177 1.93 5.17 16.24
N ALA A 178 1.51 4.80 15.04
CA ALA A 178 2.35 4.81 13.86
C ALA A 178 2.92 6.22 13.57
N ARG A 179 2.07 7.26 13.62
CA ARG A 179 2.52 8.65 13.43
C ARG A 179 3.49 9.10 14.52
N ALA A 180 3.28 8.69 15.77
CA ALA A 180 4.20 9.00 16.85
C ALA A 180 5.59 8.36 16.63
N GLN A 181 5.63 7.09 16.22
CA GLN A 181 6.88 6.39 15.91
C GLN A 181 7.59 7.01 14.70
N LEU A 182 6.85 7.34 13.62
CA LEU A 182 7.44 8.00 12.45
C LEU A 182 8.05 9.37 12.79
N ARG A 183 7.39 10.18 13.61
CA ARG A 183 7.94 11.47 14.03
C ARG A 183 9.26 11.31 14.82
N ASN A 184 9.31 10.34 15.71
CA ASN A 184 10.53 10.09 16.48
C ASN A 184 11.67 9.61 15.55
N ALA A 185 11.39 8.65 14.67
CA ALA A 185 12.38 8.15 13.73
C ALA A 185 12.91 9.24 12.78
N LEU A 186 12.02 10.11 12.27
CA LEU A 186 12.44 11.22 11.41
C LEU A 186 13.24 12.29 12.16
N ALA A 187 12.91 12.56 13.44
CA ALA A 187 13.68 13.50 14.25
C ALA A 187 15.09 12.99 14.54
N GLU A 188 15.27 11.68 14.74
CA GLU A 188 16.58 11.04 14.95
C GLU A 188 17.45 11.04 13.68
N MET A 189 16.84 11.11 12.49
CA MET A 189 17.55 11.16 11.21
C MET A 189 17.98 12.61 10.82
N ASP A 190 17.35 13.62 11.40
CA ASP A 190 17.64 15.03 11.14
C ASP A 190 18.74 15.60 12.09
N GLU A 191 19.22 14.82 13.09
CA GLU A 191 20.32 15.15 14.01
C GLU A 191 21.67 14.61 13.50
#